data_2efd9f3fd59c30c27e0a20d056882234
#
_entry.id   2efd9f3fd59c30c27e0a20d056882234
#
_cell.length_a   1.000
_cell.length_b   1.000
_cell.length_c   1.000
_cell.angle_alpha   90.00
_cell.angle_beta   90.00
_cell.angle_gamma   90.00
#
_symmetry.space_group_name_H-M   'P 1'
#
loop_
_entity.id
_entity.type
_entity.pdbx_description
1 polymer ?
#
loop_
_entity_poly.entity_id
_entity_poly.type
_entity_poly.pdbx_seq_one_letter_code
_entity_poly.pdbx_strand_id
1 'polypeptide(L)'
;MNTSFISTKQIKDLVNEQKFTSTQDIMECMKGMFADVLEQTLQAEIDQHLGYDRAERTTCEGKKNYRNGSVKRTMKTQLGEVDVNVPRDRNGEFEPQIIGKYQRNADGIEKCILSLYATGMSTRDIRDQIKGLYDVEISEGLVSKISERILPEVTEWQNRPLEAFYPFIFMDAIHYKIREDHQVV
;
A
#
# COMPACT_ATOMS: atom_id res chain seq x y z
N MET A 1 -19.38 -5.09 -16.03
CA MET A 1 -20.26 -5.36 -14.89
C MET A 1 -20.16 -4.19 -13.93
N ASN A 2 -21.22 -3.37 -13.82
CA ASN A 2 -21.27 -2.28 -12.83
C ASN A 2 -21.53 -2.90 -11.45
N THR A 3 -20.51 -3.22 -10.72
CA THR A 3 -20.60 -3.62 -9.31
C THR A 3 -20.62 -2.37 -8.45
N SER A 4 -21.76 -1.67 -8.43
CA SER A 4 -22.00 -0.63 -7.44
C SER A 4 -22.33 -1.33 -6.12
N PHE A 5 -21.35 -1.45 -5.24
CA PHE A 5 -21.53 -2.03 -3.88
C PHE A 5 -22.43 -1.18 -2.98
N ILE A 6 -22.62 0.09 -3.33
CA ILE A 6 -23.47 1.05 -2.63
C ILE A 6 -24.62 1.41 -3.54
N SER A 7 -25.86 1.30 -3.03
CA SER A 7 -27.05 1.65 -3.82
C SER A 7 -27.14 3.17 -4.00
N THR A 8 -27.76 3.60 -5.12
CA THR A 8 -27.98 5.03 -5.39
C THR A 8 -28.75 5.74 -4.25
N LYS A 9 -29.57 5.00 -3.51
CA LYS A 9 -30.30 5.53 -2.34
C LYS A 9 -29.34 5.86 -1.21
N GLN A 10 -28.43 4.94 -0.88
CA GLN A 10 -27.42 5.14 0.17
C GLN A 10 -26.47 6.31 -0.17
N ILE A 11 -26.11 6.49 -1.45
CA ILE A 11 -25.30 7.64 -1.88
C ILE A 11 -26.09 8.94 -1.67
N LYS A 12 -27.37 8.98 -2.02
CA LYS A 12 -28.20 10.17 -1.81
C LYS A 12 -28.35 10.50 -0.33
N ASP A 13 -28.56 9.50 0.51
CA ASP A 13 -28.66 9.68 1.96
C ASP A 13 -27.35 10.24 2.53
N LEU A 14 -26.22 9.69 2.14
CA LEU A 14 -24.88 10.18 2.52
C LEU A 14 -24.65 11.65 2.11
N VAL A 15 -25.00 12.01 0.87
CA VAL A 15 -24.86 13.38 0.37
C VAL A 15 -25.73 14.36 1.14
N ASN A 16 -26.95 13.94 1.50
CA ASN A 16 -27.87 14.78 2.29
C ASN A 16 -27.42 14.97 3.75
N GLU A 17 -26.84 13.92 4.36
CA GLU A 17 -26.34 13.95 5.73
C GLU A 17 -25.04 14.77 5.87
N GLN A 18 -24.09 14.59 4.98
CA GLN A 18 -22.77 15.20 5.07
C GLN A 18 -22.68 16.63 4.53
N LYS A 19 -23.66 17.07 3.67
CA LYS A 19 -23.71 18.42 3.08
C LYS A 19 -22.38 18.88 2.52
N PHE A 20 -21.79 18.06 1.64
CA PHE A 20 -20.51 18.38 1.00
C PHE A 20 -20.50 19.76 0.36
N THR A 21 -19.50 20.58 0.63
CA THR A 21 -19.30 21.92 0.08
C THR A 21 -18.14 21.97 -0.90
N SER A 22 -17.22 21.02 -0.82
CA SER A 22 -16.03 20.96 -1.68
C SER A 22 -15.71 19.52 -2.10
N THR A 23 -14.86 19.39 -3.14
CA THR A 23 -14.29 18.11 -3.52
C THR A 23 -13.38 17.54 -2.41
N GLN A 24 -12.81 18.40 -1.58
CA GLN A 24 -11.99 18.05 -0.43
C GLN A 24 -12.83 17.29 0.61
N ASP A 25 -14.04 17.77 0.91
CA ASP A 25 -14.97 17.13 1.86
C ASP A 25 -15.33 15.71 1.36
N ILE A 26 -15.52 15.54 0.05
CA ILE A 26 -15.79 14.25 -0.56
C ILE A 26 -14.60 13.31 -0.37
N MET A 27 -13.37 13.80 -0.61
CA MET A 27 -12.15 13.00 -0.43
C MET A 27 -11.96 12.57 1.02
N GLU A 28 -12.21 13.47 1.97
CA GLU A 28 -12.12 13.16 3.41
C GLU A 28 -13.17 12.11 3.82
N CYS A 29 -14.38 12.23 3.32
CA CYS A 29 -15.43 11.22 3.52
C CYS A 29 -15.01 9.87 2.94
N MET A 30 -14.43 9.84 1.73
CA MET A 30 -13.92 8.60 1.11
C MET A 30 -12.79 7.98 1.92
N LYS A 31 -11.89 8.78 2.49
CA LYS A 31 -10.85 8.30 3.42
C LYS A 31 -11.46 7.62 4.63
N GLY A 32 -12.47 8.26 5.26
CA GLY A 32 -13.20 7.68 6.40
C GLY A 32 -13.86 6.35 6.04
N MET A 33 -14.61 6.33 4.94
CA MET A 33 -15.25 5.09 4.44
C MET A 33 -14.24 3.98 4.16
N PHE A 34 -13.09 4.33 3.58
CA PHE A 34 -12.01 3.37 3.32
C PHE A 34 -11.46 2.79 4.63
N ALA A 35 -11.22 3.64 5.64
CA ALA A 35 -10.78 3.21 6.97
C ALA A 35 -11.79 2.26 7.61
N ASP A 36 -13.08 2.62 7.59
CA ASP A 36 -14.15 1.82 8.19
C ASP A 36 -14.27 0.44 7.53
N VAL A 37 -14.26 0.39 6.19
CA VAL A 37 -14.31 -0.88 5.44
C VAL A 37 -13.10 -1.74 5.77
N LEU A 38 -11.92 -1.13 5.84
CA LEU A 38 -10.69 -1.84 6.16
C LEU A 38 -10.70 -2.38 7.60
N GLU A 39 -11.16 -1.59 8.57
CA GLU A 39 -11.32 -2.03 9.95
C GLU A 39 -12.33 -3.17 10.09
N GLN A 40 -13.48 -3.09 9.41
CA GLN A 40 -14.47 -4.17 9.41
C GLN A 40 -13.91 -5.46 8.80
N THR A 41 -13.13 -5.35 7.73
CA THR A 41 -12.48 -6.53 7.13
C THR A 41 -11.47 -7.15 8.11
N LEU A 42 -10.65 -6.34 8.77
CA LEU A 42 -9.72 -6.80 9.81
C LEU A 42 -10.44 -7.45 10.99
N GLN A 43 -11.62 -6.93 11.38
CA GLN A 43 -12.45 -7.56 12.41
C GLN A 43 -12.95 -8.93 11.95
N ALA A 44 -13.41 -9.07 10.70
CA ALA A 44 -13.84 -10.35 10.15
C ALA A 44 -12.69 -11.38 10.09
N GLU A 45 -11.47 -10.93 9.71
CA GLU A 45 -10.28 -11.80 9.72
C GLU A 45 -9.94 -12.33 11.12
N ILE A 46 -9.97 -11.46 12.15
CA ILE A 46 -9.67 -11.90 13.51
C ILE A 46 -10.80 -12.76 14.09
N ASP A 47 -12.07 -12.51 13.72
CA ASP A 47 -13.21 -13.34 14.09
C ASP A 47 -13.05 -14.76 13.55
N GLN A 48 -12.66 -14.87 12.28
CA GLN A 48 -12.37 -16.13 11.65
C GLN A 48 -11.16 -16.84 12.28
N HIS A 49 -10.10 -16.11 12.60
CA HIS A 49 -8.90 -16.65 13.23
C HIS A 49 -9.18 -17.20 14.64
N LEU A 50 -9.99 -16.50 15.42
CA LEU A 50 -10.33 -16.88 16.78
C LEU A 50 -11.49 -17.89 16.86
N GLY A 51 -12.29 -18.01 15.78
CA GLY A 51 -13.45 -18.88 15.72
C GLY A 51 -14.66 -18.42 16.53
N TYR A 52 -14.76 -17.10 16.81
CA TYR A 52 -15.91 -16.49 17.49
C TYR A 52 -16.05 -15.01 17.20
N ASP A 53 -17.29 -14.52 17.18
CA ASP A 53 -17.59 -13.11 16.96
C ASP A 53 -17.33 -12.23 18.18
N ARG A 54 -17.11 -10.94 17.96
CA ARG A 54 -16.89 -9.96 19.03
C ARG A 54 -18.06 -9.88 20.02
N ALA A 55 -19.28 -10.11 19.55
CA ALA A 55 -20.48 -10.07 20.36
C ALA A 55 -20.68 -11.31 21.25
N GLU A 56 -20.06 -12.43 20.90
CA GLU A 56 -20.09 -13.65 21.69
C GLU A 56 -19.11 -13.54 22.87
N ARG A 57 -19.55 -12.87 23.95
CA ARG A 57 -18.96 -12.97 25.30
C ARG A 57 -19.23 -14.35 25.88
N THR A 58 -18.74 -15.34 25.26
CA THR A 58 -19.14 -16.71 25.53
C THR A 58 -18.31 -17.29 26.65
N THR A 59 -18.92 -18.05 27.48
CA THR A 59 -18.42 -19.21 28.18
C THR A 59 -17.25 -19.86 27.49
N CYS A 60 -16.07 -19.25 27.70
CA CYS A 60 -14.86 -19.60 26.95
C CYS A 60 -14.15 -20.81 27.59
N GLU A 61 -14.87 -21.81 28.03
CA GLU A 61 -14.27 -23.08 28.44
C GLU A 61 -13.64 -23.73 27.22
N GLY A 62 -12.31 -23.74 27.18
CA GLY A 62 -11.51 -24.43 26.17
C GLY A 62 -10.89 -23.58 25.05
N LYS A 63 -11.14 -22.27 24.97
CA LYS A 63 -10.47 -21.41 23.96
C LYS A 63 -9.05 -21.06 24.39
N LYS A 64 -8.09 -21.30 23.51
CA LYS A 64 -6.66 -21.06 23.79
C LYS A 64 -6.19 -19.62 23.50
N ASN A 65 -7.01 -18.81 22.76
CA ASN A 65 -6.61 -17.47 22.35
C ASN A 65 -7.79 -16.49 22.44
N TYR A 66 -7.50 -15.20 22.73
CA TYR A 66 -8.48 -14.16 22.95
C TYR A 66 -8.08 -12.88 22.26
N ARG A 67 -9.06 -11.98 22.00
CA ARG A 67 -8.78 -10.63 21.52
C ARG A 67 -8.02 -9.84 22.57
N ASN A 68 -7.05 -9.05 22.12
CA ASN A 68 -6.19 -8.21 22.96
C ASN A 68 -6.17 -6.75 22.48
N GLY A 69 -7.37 -6.17 22.29
CA GLY A 69 -7.50 -4.80 21.84
C GLY A 69 -7.08 -4.59 20.37
N SER A 70 -6.75 -3.36 20.05
CA SER A 70 -6.25 -2.95 18.71
C SER A 70 -5.06 -2.01 18.83
N VAL A 71 -4.31 -1.88 17.76
CA VAL A 71 -3.21 -0.91 17.60
C VAL A 71 -3.53 0.01 16.47
N LYS A 72 -3.49 1.32 16.72
CA LYS A 72 -3.62 2.33 15.68
C LYS A 72 -2.40 2.31 14.78
N ARG A 73 -2.61 2.23 13.47
CA ARG A 73 -1.60 2.33 12.42
C ARG A 73 -2.02 3.36 11.40
N THR A 74 -1.08 4.21 11.01
CA THR A 74 -1.27 5.11 9.88
C THR A 74 -0.79 4.41 8.61
N MET A 75 -1.71 4.26 7.65
CA MET A 75 -1.47 3.68 6.33
C MET A 75 -1.32 4.78 5.29
N LYS A 76 -0.28 4.71 4.47
CA LYS A 76 -0.06 5.60 3.34
C LYS A 76 -0.78 5.05 2.13
N THR A 77 -1.78 5.76 1.65
CA THR A 77 -2.64 5.34 0.53
C THR A 77 -2.66 6.40 -0.57
N GLN A 78 -3.23 6.07 -1.72
CA GLN A 78 -3.47 7.05 -2.79
C GLN A 78 -4.51 8.13 -2.40
N LEU A 79 -5.26 7.92 -1.34
CA LEU A 79 -6.17 8.90 -0.76
C LEU A 79 -5.49 9.78 0.30
N GLY A 80 -4.20 9.61 0.52
CA GLY A 80 -3.41 10.21 1.59
C GLY A 80 -3.18 9.26 2.78
N GLU A 81 -2.79 9.81 3.91
CA GLU A 81 -2.63 9.03 5.14
C GLU A 81 -3.98 8.69 5.76
N VAL A 82 -4.16 7.43 6.12
CA VAL A 82 -5.39 6.89 6.72
C VAL A 82 -5.03 6.16 8.01
N ASP A 83 -5.68 6.50 9.11
CA ASP A 83 -5.52 5.82 10.38
C ASP A 83 -6.46 4.64 10.47
N VAL A 84 -5.93 3.48 10.84
CA VAL A 84 -6.66 2.21 10.92
C VAL A 84 -6.37 1.51 12.25
N ASN A 85 -7.40 1.00 12.92
CA ASN A 85 -7.26 0.22 14.14
C ASN A 85 -7.13 -1.28 13.80
N VAL A 86 -5.90 -1.78 13.84
CA VAL A 86 -5.59 -3.19 13.56
C VAL A 86 -5.81 -4.03 14.82
N PRO A 87 -6.73 -5.00 14.82
CA PRO A 87 -6.99 -5.85 15.96
C PRO A 87 -5.81 -6.76 16.29
N ARG A 88 -5.73 -7.20 17.55
CA ARG A 88 -4.69 -8.11 18.02
C ARG A 88 -5.30 -9.22 18.86
N ASP A 89 -4.70 -10.38 18.79
CA ASP A 89 -4.94 -11.50 19.68
C ASP A 89 -3.94 -11.50 20.86
N ARG A 90 -4.23 -12.27 21.88
CA ARG A 90 -3.40 -12.35 23.09
C ARG A 90 -2.09 -13.09 22.87
N ASN A 91 -2.11 -14.11 22.02
CA ASN A 91 -0.92 -14.93 21.74
C ASN A 91 0.00 -14.28 20.70
N GLY A 92 -0.47 -13.26 19.93
CA GLY A 92 0.30 -12.63 18.86
C GLY A 92 0.45 -13.49 17.61
N GLU A 93 -0.43 -14.48 17.44
CA GLU A 93 -0.45 -15.42 16.32
C GLU A 93 -1.24 -14.86 15.12
N PHE A 94 -2.14 -13.90 15.37
CA PHE A 94 -2.94 -13.29 14.31
C PHE A 94 -2.09 -12.44 13.38
N GLU A 95 -2.07 -12.81 12.12
CA GLU A 95 -1.46 -12.05 11.03
C GLU A 95 -2.53 -11.68 9.99
N PRO A 96 -2.94 -10.39 9.93
CA PRO A 96 -3.90 -9.93 8.94
C PRO A 96 -3.36 -10.19 7.53
N GLN A 97 -4.24 -10.68 6.63
CA GLN A 97 -3.89 -10.92 5.23
C GLN A 97 -3.97 -9.63 4.40
N ILE A 98 -4.98 -8.78 4.72
CA ILE A 98 -5.23 -7.56 3.96
C ILE A 98 -4.17 -6.47 4.24
N ILE A 99 -3.61 -6.46 5.46
CA ILE A 99 -2.51 -5.56 5.85
C ILE A 99 -1.41 -6.41 6.47
N GLY A 100 -0.35 -6.63 5.71
CA GLY A 100 0.80 -7.40 6.19
C GLY A 100 1.41 -6.83 7.48
N LYS A 101 2.03 -7.71 8.27
CA LYS A 101 2.77 -7.31 9.47
C LYS A 101 3.85 -6.30 9.08
N TYR A 102 3.83 -5.13 9.72
CA TYR A 102 4.73 -3.99 9.43
C TYR A 102 4.49 -3.27 8.08
N GLN A 103 3.50 -3.64 7.29
CA GLN A 103 3.13 -2.89 6.09
C GLN A 103 2.51 -1.53 6.49
N ARG A 104 3.07 -0.44 5.96
CA ARG A 104 2.58 0.94 6.18
C ARG A 104 2.15 1.62 4.89
N ASN A 105 2.50 1.04 3.76
CA ASN A 105 2.17 1.59 2.44
C ASN A 105 1.14 0.68 1.78
N ALA A 106 0.12 1.29 1.18
CA ALA A 106 -0.78 0.58 0.29
C ALA A 106 -0.06 0.23 -1.02
N ASP A 107 -0.36 -0.90 -1.61
CA ASP A 107 0.25 -1.38 -2.86
C ASP A 107 0.22 -0.35 -3.99
N GLY A 108 -0.80 0.51 -4.01
CA GLY A 108 -0.92 1.57 -5.01
C GLY A 108 0.23 2.59 -4.99
N ILE A 109 0.70 2.99 -3.80
CA ILE A 109 1.84 3.92 -3.68
C ILE A 109 3.14 3.25 -4.08
N GLU A 110 3.36 1.99 -3.69
CA GLU A 110 4.57 1.26 -4.11
C GLU A 110 4.65 1.13 -5.63
N LYS A 111 3.54 0.77 -6.29
CA LYS A 111 3.46 0.72 -7.76
C LYS A 111 3.73 2.07 -8.41
N CYS A 112 3.22 3.15 -7.83
CA CYS A 112 3.47 4.50 -8.33
C CYS A 112 4.97 4.86 -8.23
N ILE A 113 5.61 4.58 -7.10
CA ILE A 113 7.06 4.79 -6.90
C ILE A 113 7.86 4.02 -7.95
N LEU A 114 7.54 2.74 -8.17
CA LEU A 114 8.21 1.90 -9.15
C LEU A 114 8.03 2.44 -10.58
N SER A 115 6.83 2.89 -10.93
CA SER A 115 6.55 3.50 -12.23
C SER A 115 7.36 4.78 -12.45
N LEU A 116 7.41 5.67 -11.45
CA LEU A 116 8.20 6.91 -11.53
C LEU A 116 9.70 6.62 -11.61
N TYR A 117 10.18 5.63 -10.86
CA TYR A 117 11.57 5.19 -10.93
C TYR A 117 11.93 4.63 -12.32
N ALA A 118 11.05 3.83 -12.91
CA ALA A 118 11.23 3.28 -14.25
C ALA A 118 11.26 4.37 -15.35
N THR A 119 10.68 5.55 -15.11
CA THR A 119 10.79 6.71 -16.02
C THR A 119 12.11 7.49 -15.86
N GLY A 120 12.99 7.08 -14.94
CA GLY A 120 14.30 7.69 -14.73
C GLY A 120 14.30 8.84 -13.71
N MET A 121 13.25 9.00 -12.90
CA MET A 121 13.21 10.03 -11.86
C MET A 121 14.18 9.67 -10.72
N SER A 122 14.82 10.70 -10.14
CA SER A 122 15.64 10.51 -8.95
C SER A 122 14.77 10.20 -7.71
N THR A 123 15.37 9.57 -6.70
CA THR A 123 14.66 9.25 -5.44
C THR A 123 14.09 10.50 -4.76
N ARG A 124 14.77 11.63 -4.88
CA ARG A 124 14.31 12.92 -4.36
C ARG A 124 13.09 13.43 -5.13
N ASP A 125 13.14 13.40 -6.46
CA ASP A 125 12.03 13.86 -7.30
C ASP A 125 10.79 12.98 -7.09
N ILE A 126 10.97 11.67 -6.95
CA ILE A 126 9.88 10.73 -6.63
C ILE A 126 9.25 11.08 -5.29
N ARG A 127 10.05 11.35 -4.25
CA ARG A 127 9.54 11.79 -2.95
C ARG A 127 8.68 13.05 -3.09
N ASP A 128 9.20 14.05 -3.79
CA ASP A 128 8.53 15.34 -3.95
C ASP A 128 7.27 15.22 -4.80
N GLN A 129 7.29 14.36 -5.81
CA GLN A 129 6.13 14.05 -6.65
C GLN A 129 5.03 13.32 -5.87
N ILE A 130 5.37 12.31 -5.06
CA ILE A 130 4.41 11.59 -4.22
C ILE A 130 3.78 12.53 -3.19
N LYS A 131 4.59 13.42 -2.58
CA LYS A 131 4.07 14.43 -1.67
C LYS A 131 3.10 15.39 -2.37
N GLY A 132 3.44 15.85 -3.58
CA GLY A 132 2.58 16.75 -4.35
C GLY A 132 1.27 16.13 -4.83
N LEU A 133 1.28 14.82 -5.16
CA LEU A 133 0.10 14.13 -5.70
C LEU A 133 -0.85 13.60 -4.61
N TYR A 134 -0.30 13.08 -3.51
CA TYR A 134 -1.06 12.32 -2.53
C TYR A 134 -1.01 12.92 -1.11
N ASP A 135 -0.27 14.01 -0.92
CA ASP A 135 0.00 14.63 0.40
C ASP A 135 0.54 13.61 1.43
N VAL A 136 1.38 12.69 0.94
CA VAL A 136 1.99 11.62 1.73
C VAL A 136 3.49 11.85 1.84
N GLU A 137 4.01 11.91 3.05
CA GLU A 137 5.45 12.03 3.29
C GLU A 137 6.13 10.66 3.24
N ILE A 138 7.07 10.50 2.31
CA ILE A 138 7.93 9.32 2.20
C ILE A 138 9.40 9.73 2.29
N SER A 139 10.25 8.85 2.80
CA SER A 139 11.69 9.09 2.82
C SER A 139 12.36 8.60 1.53
N GLU A 140 13.48 9.22 1.15
CA GLU A 140 14.28 8.78 0.01
C GLU A 140 14.78 7.33 0.21
N GLY A 141 15.09 6.93 1.46
CA GLY A 141 15.45 5.56 1.79
C GLY A 141 14.32 4.55 1.58
N LEU A 142 13.05 4.95 1.75
CA LEU A 142 11.91 4.09 1.41
C LEU A 142 11.80 3.92 -0.11
N VAL A 143 11.98 4.99 -0.87
CA VAL A 143 11.99 4.92 -2.35
C VAL A 143 13.07 3.96 -2.82
N SER A 144 14.32 4.09 -2.31
CA SER A 144 15.42 3.19 -2.65
C SER A 144 15.08 1.73 -2.31
N LYS A 145 14.55 1.47 -1.12
CA LYS A 145 14.17 0.12 -0.69
C LYS A 145 13.08 -0.52 -1.56
N ILE A 146 12.12 0.28 -2.01
CA ILE A 146 11.07 -0.20 -2.91
C ILE A 146 11.67 -0.47 -4.30
N SER A 147 12.53 0.43 -4.80
CA SER A 147 13.19 0.26 -6.11
C SER A 147 14.12 -0.94 -6.15
N GLU A 148 14.78 -1.28 -5.04
CA GLU A 148 15.63 -2.47 -4.93
C GLU A 148 14.88 -3.78 -5.16
N ARG A 149 13.57 -3.82 -4.92
CA ARG A 149 12.74 -5.02 -5.16
C ARG A 149 12.65 -5.41 -6.64
N ILE A 150 12.86 -4.46 -7.55
CA ILE A 150 12.87 -4.72 -9.00
C ILE A 150 14.21 -5.28 -9.48
N LEU A 151 15.31 -5.09 -8.74
CA LEU A 151 16.63 -5.52 -9.18
C LEU A 151 16.73 -7.00 -9.60
N PRO A 152 16.11 -7.95 -8.89
CA PRO A 152 16.12 -9.34 -9.34
C PRO A 152 15.47 -9.54 -10.70
N GLU A 153 14.31 -8.90 -10.94
CA GLU A 153 13.60 -8.97 -12.23
C GLU A 153 14.40 -8.32 -13.35
N VAL A 154 15.05 -7.17 -13.07
CA VAL A 154 15.93 -6.49 -14.01
C VAL A 154 17.14 -7.39 -14.36
N THR A 155 17.73 -8.04 -13.36
CA THR A 155 18.86 -8.95 -13.55
C THR A 155 18.45 -10.18 -14.37
N GLU A 156 17.30 -10.76 -14.10
CA GLU A 156 16.76 -11.87 -14.88
C GLU A 156 16.50 -11.43 -16.33
N TRP A 157 15.91 -10.26 -16.53
CA TRP A 157 15.67 -9.70 -17.86
C TRP A 157 16.98 -9.44 -18.62
N GLN A 158 18.01 -8.91 -17.96
CA GLN A 158 19.33 -8.66 -18.56
C GLN A 158 20.03 -9.96 -18.97
N ASN A 159 19.87 -11.03 -18.19
CA ASN A 159 20.51 -12.32 -18.43
C ASN A 159 19.66 -13.25 -19.31
N ARG A 160 18.50 -12.81 -19.78
CA ARG A 160 17.66 -13.63 -20.66
C ARG A 160 18.39 -13.99 -21.94
N PRO A 161 18.22 -15.21 -22.46
CA PRO A 161 18.78 -15.56 -23.76
C PRO A 161 18.15 -14.70 -24.85
N LEU A 162 18.99 -14.23 -25.77
CA LEU A 162 18.52 -13.49 -26.92
C LEU A 162 17.82 -14.43 -27.91
N GLU A 163 16.90 -13.86 -28.70
CA GLU A 163 16.23 -14.57 -29.76
C GLU A 163 17.26 -15.02 -30.82
N ALA A 164 16.99 -16.12 -31.53
CA ALA A 164 17.90 -16.67 -32.53
C ALA A 164 18.13 -15.75 -33.72
N PHE A 165 17.25 -14.78 -33.95
CA PHE A 165 17.32 -13.87 -35.08
C PHE A 165 16.76 -12.50 -34.78
N TYR A 166 17.53 -11.44 -35.01
CA TYR A 166 17.12 -10.04 -34.95
C TYR A 166 17.36 -9.37 -36.30
N PRO A 167 16.31 -8.94 -37.04
CA PRO A 167 16.45 -8.27 -38.31
C PRO A 167 17.14 -6.90 -38.22
N PHE A 168 17.01 -6.21 -37.10
CA PHE A 168 17.62 -4.92 -36.79
C PHE A 168 18.11 -4.88 -35.35
N ILE A 169 19.32 -4.36 -35.13
CA ILE A 169 19.89 -4.14 -33.81
C ILE A 169 20.29 -2.67 -33.71
N PHE A 170 19.77 -1.94 -32.73
CA PHE A 170 20.21 -0.60 -32.38
C PHE A 170 21.16 -0.69 -31.19
N MET A 171 22.35 -0.13 -31.32
CA MET A 171 23.34 -0.06 -30.24
C MET A 171 23.57 1.39 -29.88
N ASP A 172 23.50 1.70 -28.62
CA ASP A 172 23.86 3.00 -28.06
C ASP A 172 24.83 2.81 -26.89
N ALA A 173 25.76 3.74 -26.71
CA ALA A 173 26.76 3.68 -25.65
C ALA A 173 26.55 4.83 -24.68
N ILE A 174 26.40 4.50 -23.40
CA ILE A 174 26.32 5.47 -22.33
C ILE A 174 27.71 5.68 -21.74
N HIS A 175 28.21 6.91 -21.81
CA HIS A 175 29.47 7.28 -21.18
C HIS A 175 29.18 7.85 -19.77
N TYR A 176 29.78 7.24 -18.77
CA TYR A 176 29.70 7.76 -17.39
C TYR A 176 31.05 7.68 -16.72
N LYS A 177 31.31 8.64 -15.84
CA LYS A 177 32.57 8.70 -15.10
C LYS A 177 32.51 7.76 -13.91
N ILE A 178 33.41 6.80 -13.85
CA ILE A 178 33.57 5.91 -12.69
C ILE A 178 34.69 6.46 -11.82
N ARG A 179 34.54 6.39 -10.52
CA ARG A 179 35.60 6.67 -9.58
C ARG A 179 36.21 5.35 -9.11
N GLU A 180 37.40 5.06 -9.62
CA GLU A 180 38.16 3.87 -9.28
C GLU A 180 39.51 4.33 -8.70
N ASP A 181 39.94 3.77 -7.57
CA ASP A 181 41.18 4.11 -6.87
C ASP A 181 41.45 5.62 -6.70
N HIS A 182 40.43 6.38 -6.30
CA HIS A 182 40.45 7.84 -6.11
C HIS A 182 40.67 8.65 -7.41
N GLN A 183 40.69 8.02 -8.55
CA GLN A 183 40.78 8.69 -9.89
C GLN A 183 39.44 8.55 -10.61
N VAL A 184 39.10 9.56 -11.41
CA VAL A 184 37.93 9.55 -12.28
C VAL A 184 38.38 9.05 -13.63
N VAL A 185 37.92 7.89 -14.03
CA VAL A 185 38.18 7.26 -15.36
C VAL A 185 36.96 7.44 -16.24
#